data_ce0acf28def5d42cf9afe5fc877c7eb2
#
_entry.id   ce0acf28def5d42cf9afe5fc877c7eb2
#
_cell.length_a   1.000
_cell.length_b   1.000
_cell.length_c   1.000
_cell.angle_alpha   90.00
_cell.angle_beta   90.00
_cell.angle_gamma   90.00
#
_symmetry.space_group_name_H-M   'P 1'
#
loop_
_entity.id
_entity.type
_entity.pdbx_description
1 polymer ?
#
loop_
_entity_poly.entity_id
_entity_poly.type
_entity_poly.pdbx_seq_one_letter_code
_entity_poly.pdbx_strand_id
1 'polypeptide(L)'
;MSVSVTGTIRGMANRANPVFGAGAVLVPVALFVGAVLFGTTQQLTYVHVMAGVLWTGIDLFMAMVLGPVLGGLAVEERAAVFQRFTPKMTFLMPTLAFVTIFGGMVLAANLGLLPGLAAWGGLFSILAMGPALLAVGYQFDAFTDWRWLALFGVIVGGGTVSLVANLGTFAMPGPAILAAMAVVTVLT
;
A
#
# COMPACT_ATOMS: atom_id res chain seq x y z
N MET A 1 2.36 16.96 -25.93
CA MET A 1 2.57 17.83 -24.75
C MET A 1 3.11 16.96 -23.63
N SER A 2 4.40 17.02 -23.31
CA SER A 2 4.97 16.28 -22.19
C SER A 2 4.55 16.96 -20.88
N VAL A 3 3.67 16.32 -20.13
CA VAL A 3 3.31 16.78 -18.78
C VAL A 3 4.50 16.50 -17.86
N SER A 4 5.13 17.55 -17.34
CA SER A 4 6.21 17.40 -16.35
C SER A 4 5.66 16.76 -15.07
N VAL A 5 6.29 15.69 -14.59
CA VAL A 5 5.92 15.01 -13.33
C VAL A 5 5.90 16.01 -12.16
N THR A 6 6.89 16.89 -12.10
CA THR A 6 6.97 17.95 -11.08
C THR A 6 5.78 18.92 -11.16
N GLY A 7 5.33 19.29 -12.37
CA GLY A 7 4.15 20.12 -12.56
C GLY A 7 2.87 19.44 -12.09
N THR A 8 2.76 18.12 -12.31
CA THR A 8 1.61 17.32 -11.86
C THR A 8 1.55 17.22 -10.34
N ILE A 9 2.66 16.90 -9.67
CA ILE A 9 2.72 16.78 -8.20
C ILE A 9 2.41 18.12 -7.55
N ARG A 10 3.00 19.23 -8.05
CA ARG A 10 2.74 20.58 -7.55
C ARG A 10 1.27 20.99 -7.75
N GLY A 11 0.70 20.65 -8.89
CA GLY A 11 -0.72 20.87 -9.17
C GLY A 11 -1.65 20.12 -8.22
N MET A 12 -1.33 18.86 -7.91
CA MET A 12 -2.09 18.07 -6.94
C MET A 12 -1.93 18.61 -5.51
N ALA A 13 -0.71 18.99 -5.10
CA ALA A 13 -0.45 19.57 -3.79
C ALA A 13 -1.25 20.86 -3.56
N ASN A 14 -1.31 21.74 -4.57
CA ASN A 14 -2.10 22.96 -4.48
C ASN A 14 -3.62 22.66 -4.35
N ARG A 15 -4.13 21.64 -5.04
CA ARG A 15 -5.54 21.22 -4.94
C ARG A 15 -5.85 20.51 -3.61
N ALA A 16 -4.89 19.77 -3.06
CA ALA A 16 -5.05 19.08 -1.78
C ALA A 16 -5.08 20.01 -0.57
N ASN A 17 -4.70 21.26 -0.70
CA ASN A 17 -4.20 22.17 0.31
C ASN A 17 -2.76 21.77 0.74
N PRO A 18 -1.76 22.64 0.49
CA PRO A 18 -0.35 22.31 0.75
C PRO A 18 -0.07 21.93 2.21
N VAL A 19 -0.77 22.55 3.17
CA VAL A 19 -0.63 22.22 4.61
C VAL A 19 -1.13 20.82 4.89
N PHE A 20 -2.28 20.46 4.32
CA PHE A 20 -2.80 19.09 4.44
C PHE A 20 -1.86 18.06 3.78
N GLY A 21 -1.41 18.33 2.55
CA GLY A 21 -0.50 17.42 1.84
C GLY A 21 0.81 17.20 2.60
N ALA A 22 1.40 18.29 3.11
CA ALA A 22 2.60 18.20 3.94
C ALA A 22 2.34 17.42 5.24
N GLY A 23 1.26 17.73 5.96
CA GLY A 23 0.90 17.03 7.20
C GLY A 23 0.61 15.54 6.98
N ALA A 24 -0.13 15.20 5.91
CA ALA A 24 -0.47 13.83 5.56
C ALA A 24 0.75 12.95 5.24
N VAL A 25 1.85 13.55 4.79
CA VAL A 25 3.10 12.84 4.51
C VAL A 25 4.07 12.93 5.70
N LEU A 26 4.36 14.16 6.17
CA LEU A 26 5.43 14.36 7.15
C LEU A 26 5.10 13.79 8.52
N VAL A 27 3.85 13.87 8.98
CA VAL A 27 3.49 13.39 10.32
C VAL A 27 3.61 11.87 10.44
N PRO A 28 2.98 11.04 9.59
CA PRO A 28 3.14 9.58 9.68
C PRO A 28 4.57 9.13 9.45
N VAL A 29 5.30 9.74 8.50
CA VAL A 29 6.70 9.39 8.22
C VAL A 29 7.61 9.76 9.38
N ALA A 30 7.44 10.94 9.99
CA ALA A 30 8.24 11.34 11.15
C ALA A 30 7.98 10.44 12.37
N LEU A 31 6.73 10.07 12.62
CA LEU A 31 6.37 9.11 13.67
C LEU A 31 7.00 7.73 13.41
N PHE A 32 6.96 7.26 12.18
CA PHE A 32 7.57 5.99 11.79
C PHE A 32 9.09 6.02 11.95
N VAL A 33 9.75 7.02 11.37
CA VAL A 33 11.22 7.17 11.48
C VAL A 33 11.65 7.35 12.93
N GLY A 34 10.93 8.17 13.69
CA GLY A 34 11.18 8.35 15.12
C GLY A 34 11.03 7.05 15.92
N ALA A 35 9.99 6.26 15.64
CA ALA A 35 9.78 4.98 16.29
C ALA A 35 10.86 3.94 15.91
N VAL A 36 11.33 3.95 14.67
CA VAL A 36 12.41 3.05 14.21
C VAL A 36 13.76 3.42 14.83
N LEU A 37 14.11 4.70 14.87
CA LEU A 37 15.43 5.15 15.28
C LEU A 37 15.57 5.30 16.80
N PHE A 38 14.53 5.69 17.50
CA PHE A 38 14.59 6.10 18.90
C PHE A 38 13.53 5.43 19.78
N GLY A 39 12.58 4.71 19.16
CA GLY A 39 11.43 4.15 19.86
C GLY A 39 11.67 2.73 20.38
N THR A 40 10.71 2.27 21.16
CA THR A 40 10.59 0.88 21.60
C THR A 40 9.79 0.08 20.57
N THR A 41 9.90 -1.26 20.63
CA THR A 41 9.04 -2.17 19.82
C THR A 41 7.56 -1.86 20.02
N GLN A 42 7.13 -1.51 21.23
CA GLN A 42 5.74 -1.15 21.52
C GLN A 42 5.32 0.14 20.79
N GLN A 43 6.17 1.17 20.75
CA GLN A 43 5.90 2.41 20.03
C GLN A 43 5.83 2.17 18.52
N LEU A 44 6.73 1.35 17.98
CA LEU A 44 6.70 0.96 16.57
C LEU A 44 5.43 0.15 16.25
N THR A 45 5.02 -0.77 17.14
CA THR A 45 3.75 -1.50 17.01
C THR A 45 2.57 -0.53 16.94
N TYR A 46 2.55 0.46 17.83
CA TYR A 46 1.48 1.46 17.82
C TYR A 46 1.41 2.24 16.51
N VAL A 47 2.55 2.73 16.02
CA VAL A 47 2.62 3.47 14.74
C VAL A 47 2.15 2.60 13.56
N HIS A 48 2.64 1.35 13.49
CA HIS A 48 2.25 0.40 12.45
C HIS A 48 0.74 0.10 12.47
N VAL A 49 0.21 -0.25 13.65
CA VAL A 49 -1.21 -0.60 13.79
C VAL A 49 -2.11 0.60 13.51
N MET A 50 -1.77 1.79 14.02
CA MET A 50 -2.58 2.99 13.78
C MET A 50 -2.59 3.39 12.30
N ALA A 51 -1.45 3.31 11.62
CA ALA A 51 -1.40 3.56 10.19
C ALA A 51 -2.25 2.55 9.40
N GLY A 52 -2.17 1.26 9.75
CA GLY A 52 -2.95 0.19 9.13
C GLY A 52 -4.45 0.32 9.36
N VAL A 53 -4.86 0.64 10.58
CA VAL A 53 -6.28 0.87 10.92
C VAL A 53 -6.83 2.08 10.17
N LEU A 54 -6.07 3.17 10.08
CA LEU A 54 -6.47 4.35 9.31
C LEU A 54 -6.57 4.03 7.81
N TRP A 55 -5.59 3.32 7.25
CA TRP A 55 -5.60 2.91 5.84
C TRP A 55 -6.83 2.06 5.54
N THR A 56 -6.98 0.93 6.23
CA THR A 56 -8.11 0.00 6.03
C THR A 56 -9.45 0.66 6.35
N GLY A 57 -9.51 1.49 7.40
CA GLY A 57 -10.73 2.20 7.78
C GLY A 57 -11.20 3.19 6.72
N ILE A 58 -10.27 3.89 6.06
CA ILE A 58 -10.59 4.78 4.94
C ILE A 58 -11.10 3.96 3.75
N ASP A 59 -10.45 2.84 3.40
CA ASP A 59 -10.88 1.98 2.29
C ASP A 59 -12.29 1.42 2.54
N LEU A 60 -12.57 0.92 3.74
CA LEU A 60 -13.90 0.45 4.13
C LEU A 60 -14.94 1.57 4.08
N PHE A 61 -14.61 2.75 4.59
CA PHE A 61 -15.49 3.92 4.52
C PHE A 61 -15.78 4.31 3.08
N MET A 62 -14.76 4.30 2.22
CA MET A 62 -14.90 4.59 0.80
C MET A 62 -15.83 3.59 0.10
N ALA A 63 -15.62 2.31 0.34
CA ALA A 63 -16.39 1.25 -0.31
C ALA A 63 -17.83 1.16 0.21
N MET A 64 -18.01 1.18 1.55
CA MET A 64 -19.30 0.86 2.17
C MET A 64 -20.20 2.08 2.40
N VAL A 65 -19.61 3.26 2.53
CA VAL A 65 -20.36 4.48 2.84
C VAL A 65 -20.32 5.47 1.69
N LEU A 66 -19.12 5.91 1.30
CA LEU A 66 -18.98 6.96 0.31
C LEU A 66 -19.38 6.49 -1.09
N GLY A 67 -19.03 5.26 -1.47
CA GLY A 67 -19.38 4.69 -2.77
C GLY A 67 -20.89 4.68 -3.03
N PRO A 68 -21.74 4.11 -2.17
CA PRO A 68 -23.20 4.17 -2.29
C PRO A 68 -23.75 5.59 -2.28
N VAL A 69 -23.23 6.48 -1.43
CA VAL A 69 -23.64 7.90 -1.40
C VAL A 69 -23.35 8.59 -2.74
N LEU A 70 -22.14 8.42 -3.25
CA LEU A 70 -21.75 8.96 -4.56
C LEU A 70 -22.55 8.35 -5.72
N GLY A 71 -22.93 7.08 -5.59
CA GLY A 71 -23.78 6.40 -6.56
C GLY A 71 -25.16 7.05 -6.73
N GLY A 72 -25.70 7.66 -5.68
CA GLY A 72 -26.97 8.40 -5.69
C GLY A 72 -26.90 9.84 -6.22
N LEU A 73 -25.68 10.38 -6.46
CA LEU A 73 -25.50 11.74 -6.93
C LEU A 73 -25.51 11.84 -8.46
N ALA A 74 -25.88 13.01 -8.98
CA ALA A 74 -25.69 13.36 -10.38
C ALA A 74 -24.20 13.32 -10.76
N VAL A 75 -23.89 13.09 -12.04
CA VAL A 75 -22.50 12.95 -12.52
C VAL A 75 -21.65 14.17 -12.19
N GLU A 76 -22.20 15.35 -12.34
CA GLU A 76 -21.54 16.64 -12.08
C GLU A 76 -21.22 16.82 -10.60
N GLU A 77 -22.14 16.43 -9.72
CA GLU A 77 -21.96 16.49 -8.27
C GLU A 77 -20.88 15.49 -7.81
N ARG A 78 -20.92 14.27 -8.36
CA ARG A 78 -19.91 13.23 -8.12
C ARG A 78 -18.53 13.70 -8.56
N ALA A 79 -18.42 14.30 -9.75
CA ALA A 79 -17.18 14.85 -10.27
C ALA A 79 -16.65 15.97 -9.37
N ALA A 80 -17.51 16.84 -8.85
CA ALA A 80 -17.12 17.91 -7.93
C ALA A 80 -16.58 17.37 -6.59
N VAL A 81 -17.13 16.27 -6.07
CA VAL A 81 -16.59 15.59 -4.88
C VAL A 81 -15.21 15.02 -5.17
N PHE A 82 -15.05 14.25 -6.25
CA PHE A 82 -13.76 13.66 -6.60
C PHE A 82 -12.66 14.67 -6.87
N GLN A 83 -12.96 15.80 -7.50
CA GLN A 83 -11.99 16.88 -7.72
C GLN A 83 -11.38 17.42 -6.42
N ARG A 84 -12.13 17.39 -5.32
CA ARG A 84 -11.68 17.86 -3.99
C ARG A 84 -11.09 16.74 -3.14
N PHE A 85 -11.58 15.52 -3.32
CA PHE A 85 -11.20 14.36 -2.52
C PHE A 85 -9.91 13.70 -3.01
N THR A 86 -9.83 13.40 -4.32
CA THR A 86 -8.71 12.67 -4.92
C THR A 86 -7.33 13.29 -4.61
N PRO A 87 -7.12 14.62 -4.73
CA PRO A 87 -5.83 15.19 -4.43
C PRO A 87 -5.37 14.95 -2.99
N LYS A 88 -6.31 14.89 -2.03
CA LYS A 88 -6.00 14.61 -0.63
C LYS A 88 -5.61 13.15 -0.41
N MET A 89 -6.36 12.23 -1.02
CA MET A 89 -6.08 10.80 -0.92
C MET A 89 -4.76 10.41 -1.60
N THR A 90 -4.36 11.12 -2.65
CA THR A 90 -3.08 10.90 -3.34
C THR A 90 -1.86 11.08 -2.41
N PHE A 91 -1.95 11.89 -1.37
CA PHE A 91 -0.88 12.03 -0.38
C PHE A 91 -1.08 11.12 0.83
N LEU A 92 -2.31 11.01 1.33
CA LEU A 92 -2.59 10.28 2.56
C LEU A 92 -2.46 8.76 2.40
N MET A 93 -3.14 8.18 1.41
CA MET A 93 -3.23 6.73 1.27
C MET A 93 -1.87 6.05 1.00
N PRO A 94 -1.05 6.51 0.05
CA PRO A 94 0.28 5.93 -0.15
C PRO A 94 1.20 6.08 1.06
N THR A 95 1.06 7.16 1.82
CA THR A 95 1.87 7.37 3.03
C THR A 95 1.46 6.40 4.14
N LEU A 96 0.17 6.21 4.37
CA LEU A 96 -0.33 5.23 5.34
C LEU A 96 0.07 3.80 4.93
N ALA A 97 -0.07 3.47 3.66
CA ALA A 97 0.38 2.18 3.12
C ALA A 97 1.88 1.97 3.34
N PHE A 98 2.71 2.97 3.03
CA PHE A 98 4.14 2.93 3.26
C PHE A 98 4.47 2.67 4.74
N VAL A 99 3.92 3.46 5.66
CA VAL A 99 4.16 3.31 7.11
C VAL A 99 3.68 1.96 7.62
N THR A 100 2.52 1.49 7.14
CA THR A 100 1.98 0.18 7.52
C THR A 100 2.90 -0.95 7.03
N ILE A 101 3.25 -0.98 5.76
CA ILE A 101 4.05 -2.07 5.18
C ILE A 101 5.45 -2.09 5.79
N PHE A 102 6.17 -0.97 5.74
CA PHE A 102 7.54 -0.91 6.24
C PHE A 102 7.61 -1.00 7.77
N GLY A 103 6.64 -0.41 8.47
CA GLY A 103 6.53 -0.55 9.93
C GLY A 103 6.32 -2.00 10.35
N GLY A 104 5.47 -2.72 9.64
CA GLY A 104 5.28 -4.17 9.85
C GLY A 104 6.54 -4.99 9.58
N MET A 105 7.29 -4.65 8.53
CA MET A 105 8.54 -5.34 8.21
C MET A 105 9.59 -5.15 9.30
N VAL A 106 9.82 -3.90 9.74
CA VAL A 106 10.78 -3.61 10.82
C VAL A 106 10.34 -4.24 12.13
N LEU A 107 9.04 -4.16 12.45
CA LEU A 107 8.48 -4.77 13.64
C LEU A 107 8.69 -6.28 13.65
N ALA A 108 8.40 -6.96 12.56
CA ALA A 108 8.58 -8.38 12.44
C ALA A 108 10.06 -8.80 12.51
N ALA A 109 10.97 -7.99 11.97
CA ALA A 109 12.41 -8.18 12.16
C ALA A 109 12.82 -8.05 13.62
N ASN A 110 12.35 -7.01 14.33
CA ASN A 110 12.64 -6.78 15.75
C ASN A 110 12.11 -7.89 16.66
N LEU A 111 10.99 -8.51 16.27
CA LEU A 111 10.39 -9.64 17.00
C LEU A 111 11.00 -10.99 16.64
N GLY A 112 12.00 -11.03 15.77
CA GLY A 112 12.60 -12.29 15.30
C GLY A 112 11.64 -13.16 14.48
N LEU A 113 10.55 -12.59 13.98
CA LEU A 113 9.57 -13.29 13.16
C LEU A 113 10.02 -13.41 11.70
N LEU A 114 11.09 -12.71 11.36
CA LEU A 114 11.65 -12.69 10.03
C LEU A 114 13.00 -13.35 9.96
N PRO A 115 13.09 -14.44 9.27
CA PRO A 115 14.36 -15.11 9.06
C PRO A 115 15.19 -14.56 7.89
N GLY A 116 14.77 -13.50 7.25
CA GLY A 116 15.56 -12.84 6.22
C GLY A 116 14.75 -12.04 5.18
N LEU A 117 15.44 -11.12 4.53
CA LEU A 117 14.92 -10.26 3.45
C LEU A 117 14.29 -11.05 2.28
N ALA A 118 14.76 -12.29 2.04
CA ALA A 118 14.29 -13.12 0.94
C ALA A 118 12.82 -13.56 1.10
N ALA A 119 12.44 -13.98 2.30
CA ALA A 119 11.05 -14.39 2.59
C ALA A 119 10.07 -13.19 2.49
N TRP A 120 10.50 -12.05 2.98
CA TRP A 120 9.71 -10.81 2.91
C TRP A 120 9.66 -10.22 1.52
N GLY A 121 10.77 -10.23 0.81
CA GLY A 121 10.79 -9.84 -0.58
C GLY A 121 9.81 -10.67 -1.41
N GLY A 122 9.73 -11.97 -1.14
CA GLY A 122 8.76 -12.87 -1.74
C GLY A 122 7.31 -12.49 -1.42
N LEU A 123 7.00 -12.29 -0.14
CA LEU A 123 5.67 -11.89 0.31
C LEU A 123 5.24 -10.54 -0.27
N PHE A 124 6.13 -9.55 -0.21
CA PHE A 124 5.88 -8.22 -0.75
C PHE A 124 5.66 -8.25 -2.27
N SER A 125 6.43 -9.05 -3.01
CA SER A 125 6.27 -9.19 -4.45
C SER A 125 4.89 -9.72 -4.83
N ILE A 126 4.34 -10.64 -4.03
CA ILE A 126 3.02 -11.22 -4.30
C ILE A 126 1.90 -10.28 -3.85
N LEU A 127 1.94 -9.78 -2.61
CA LEU A 127 0.81 -9.07 -2.00
C LEU A 127 0.72 -7.59 -2.39
N ALA A 128 1.83 -6.94 -2.69
CA ALA A 128 1.85 -5.52 -3.05
C ALA A 128 2.18 -5.30 -4.53
N MET A 129 3.28 -5.88 -5.00
CA MET A 129 3.73 -5.65 -6.38
C MET A 129 2.84 -6.37 -7.40
N GLY A 130 2.33 -7.56 -7.09
CA GLY A 130 1.45 -8.32 -7.98
C GLY A 130 0.18 -7.54 -8.31
N PRO A 131 -0.66 -7.18 -7.33
CA PRO A 131 -1.85 -6.36 -7.55
C PRO A 131 -1.55 -5.00 -8.19
N ALA A 132 -0.46 -4.33 -7.79
CA ALA A 132 -0.07 -3.05 -8.40
C ALA A 132 0.27 -3.21 -9.89
N LEU A 133 1.03 -4.24 -10.26
CA LEU A 133 1.34 -4.54 -11.66
C LEU A 133 0.10 -4.93 -12.45
N LEU A 134 -0.82 -5.71 -11.86
CA LEU A 134 -2.10 -6.02 -12.51
C LEU A 134 -2.92 -4.77 -12.77
N ALA A 135 -3.04 -3.87 -11.79
CA ALA A 135 -3.78 -2.62 -11.93
C ALA A 135 -3.16 -1.71 -12.99
N VAL A 136 -1.83 -1.56 -12.99
CA VAL A 136 -1.11 -0.77 -14.01
C VAL A 136 -1.24 -1.44 -15.39
N GLY A 137 -1.07 -2.75 -15.47
CA GLY A 137 -1.24 -3.50 -16.72
C GLY A 137 -2.63 -3.34 -17.32
N TYR A 138 -3.66 -3.37 -16.48
CA TYR A 138 -5.04 -3.11 -16.89
C TYR A 138 -5.24 -1.68 -17.38
N GLN A 139 -4.73 -0.69 -16.62
CA GLN A 139 -4.87 0.73 -16.95
C GLN A 139 -4.23 1.12 -18.29
N PHE A 140 -3.14 0.47 -18.67
CA PHE A 140 -2.37 0.78 -19.88
C PHE A 140 -2.52 -0.28 -20.98
N ASP A 141 -3.46 -1.23 -20.83
CA ASP A 141 -3.67 -2.35 -21.78
C ASP A 141 -2.37 -3.12 -22.09
N ALA A 142 -1.52 -3.26 -21.07
CA ALA A 142 -0.18 -3.80 -21.23
C ALA A 142 -0.11 -5.34 -21.23
N PHE A 143 -1.23 -6.04 -21.06
CA PHE A 143 -1.26 -7.51 -21.02
C PHE A 143 -0.94 -8.17 -22.38
N THR A 144 -0.98 -7.44 -23.46
CA THR A 144 -0.55 -7.88 -24.78
C THR A 144 0.95 -7.71 -25.01
N ASP A 145 1.64 -6.91 -24.19
CA ASP A 145 3.10 -6.70 -24.30
C ASP A 145 3.84 -7.80 -23.51
N TRP A 146 4.62 -8.62 -24.25
CA TRP A 146 5.42 -9.68 -23.66
C TRP A 146 6.43 -9.18 -22.61
N ARG A 147 6.91 -7.94 -22.75
CA ARG A 147 7.85 -7.31 -21.79
C ARG A 147 7.19 -7.08 -20.45
N TRP A 148 5.92 -6.64 -20.49
CA TRP A 148 5.11 -6.49 -19.30
C TRP A 148 4.84 -7.84 -18.61
N LEU A 149 4.46 -8.85 -19.39
CA LEU A 149 4.24 -10.21 -18.90
C LEU A 149 5.52 -10.82 -18.32
N ALA A 150 6.68 -10.57 -18.95
CA ALA A 150 7.97 -11.00 -18.43
C ALA A 150 8.31 -10.31 -17.10
N LEU A 151 8.10 -8.98 -17.00
CA LEU A 151 8.30 -8.23 -15.76
C LEU A 151 7.40 -8.76 -14.65
N PHE A 152 6.11 -8.96 -14.92
CA PHE A 152 5.15 -9.54 -13.98
C PHE A 152 5.60 -10.95 -13.55
N GLY A 153 5.97 -11.79 -14.48
CA GLY A 153 6.45 -13.15 -14.22
C GLY A 153 7.71 -13.18 -13.35
N VAL A 154 8.68 -12.30 -13.61
CA VAL A 154 9.92 -12.22 -12.82
C VAL A 154 9.61 -11.73 -11.40
N ILE A 155 8.80 -10.71 -11.24
CA ILE A 155 8.51 -10.12 -9.91
C ILE A 155 7.61 -11.06 -9.09
N VAL A 156 6.48 -11.48 -9.64
CA VAL A 156 5.51 -12.32 -8.91
C VAL A 156 5.97 -13.77 -8.85
N GLY A 157 6.47 -14.31 -9.95
CA GLY A 157 7.01 -15.68 -10.00
C GLY A 157 8.26 -15.85 -9.14
N GLY A 158 9.22 -14.92 -9.26
CA GLY A 158 10.41 -14.88 -8.42
C GLY A 158 10.08 -14.71 -6.94
N GLY A 159 9.11 -13.82 -6.64
CA GLY A 159 8.58 -13.66 -5.29
C GLY A 159 7.95 -14.94 -4.73
N THR A 160 7.18 -15.64 -5.55
CA THR A 160 6.56 -16.92 -5.18
C THR A 160 7.61 -17.99 -4.88
N VAL A 161 8.62 -18.12 -5.73
CA VAL A 161 9.74 -19.05 -5.52
C VAL A 161 10.49 -18.70 -4.24
N SER A 162 10.79 -17.41 -4.02
CA SER A 162 11.47 -16.94 -2.81
C SER A 162 10.65 -17.23 -1.55
N LEU A 163 9.34 -16.99 -1.58
CA LEU A 163 8.44 -17.26 -0.46
C LEU A 163 8.39 -18.76 -0.16
N VAL A 164 8.17 -19.59 -1.18
CA VAL A 164 8.06 -21.06 -1.02
C VAL A 164 9.37 -21.65 -0.48
N ALA A 165 10.51 -21.22 -1.02
CA ALA A 165 11.83 -21.67 -0.57
C ALA A 165 12.12 -21.30 0.90
N ASN A 166 11.46 -20.27 1.43
CA ASN A 166 11.67 -19.78 2.79
C ASN A 166 10.48 -20.01 3.73
N LEU A 167 9.45 -20.79 3.33
CA LEU A 167 8.27 -21.04 4.16
C LEU A 167 8.62 -21.66 5.51
N GLY A 168 9.61 -22.55 5.56
CA GLY A 168 10.07 -23.19 6.80
C GLY A 168 10.79 -22.24 7.76
N THR A 169 11.12 -21.03 7.31
CA THR A 169 11.82 -20.02 8.11
C THR A 169 10.86 -19.05 8.81
N PHE A 170 9.58 -19.06 8.48
CA PHE A 170 8.58 -18.28 9.21
C PHE A 170 8.25 -18.96 10.54
N ALA A 171 8.17 -18.16 11.61
CA ALA A 171 7.77 -18.64 12.92
C ALA A 171 6.28 -19.12 12.99
N MET A 172 5.48 -18.77 11.97
CA MET A 172 4.10 -19.22 11.83
C MET A 172 4.03 -20.52 11.02
N PRO A 173 3.13 -21.45 11.37
CA PRO A 173 2.88 -22.64 10.56
C PRO A 173 2.52 -22.25 9.12
N GLY A 174 3.10 -22.94 8.14
CA GLY A 174 2.87 -22.67 6.71
C GLY A 174 1.40 -22.55 6.31
N PRO A 175 0.49 -23.44 6.80
CA PRO A 175 -0.95 -23.32 6.52
C PRO A 175 -1.59 -22.02 6.99
N ALA A 176 -1.15 -21.46 8.13
CA ALA A 176 -1.68 -20.19 8.64
C ALA A 176 -1.26 -19.00 7.77
N ILE A 177 -0.05 -19.03 7.21
CA ILE A 177 0.43 -18.00 6.28
C ILE A 177 -0.38 -18.08 4.99
N LEU A 178 -0.58 -19.28 4.43
CA LEU A 178 -1.36 -19.48 3.22
C LEU A 178 -2.83 -19.08 3.41
N ALA A 179 -3.42 -19.37 4.57
CA ALA A 179 -4.77 -18.95 4.90
C ALA A 179 -4.87 -17.43 5.01
N ALA A 180 -3.91 -16.77 5.67
CA ALA A 180 -3.86 -15.31 5.75
C ALA A 180 -3.69 -14.66 4.38
N MET A 181 -2.85 -15.23 3.51
CA MET A 181 -2.68 -14.77 2.14
C MET A 181 -3.97 -14.92 1.32
N ALA A 182 -4.67 -16.06 1.44
CA ALA A 182 -5.93 -16.30 0.75
C ALA A 182 -7.01 -15.29 1.19
N VAL A 183 -7.10 -14.99 2.49
CA VAL A 183 -8.04 -14.00 3.01
C VAL A 183 -7.73 -12.61 2.46
N VAL A 184 -6.47 -12.19 2.46
CA VAL A 184 -6.07 -10.89 1.91
C VAL A 184 -6.38 -10.82 0.41
N THR A 185 -6.09 -11.87 -0.35
CA THR A 185 -6.36 -11.91 -1.80
C THR A 185 -7.86 -11.86 -2.14
N VAL A 186 -8.71 -12.38 -1.27
CA VAL A 186 -10.18 -12.35 -1.46
C VAL A 186 -10.78 -10.99 -1.08
N LEU A 187 -10.13 -10.27 -0.15
CA LEU A 187 -10.60 -8.98 0.36
C LEU A 187 -10.07 -7.77 -0.44
N THR A 188 -9.12 -7.97 -1.35
CA THR A 188 -8.54 -6.92 -2.23
C THR A 188 -8.99 -7.10 -3.67
#